data_377e1436c4a2bfb635b29228e2976989
#
_entry.id   377e1436c4a2bfb635b29228e2976989
#
_cell.length_a   1.000
_cell.length_b   1.000
_cell.length_c   1.000
_cell.angle_alpha   90.00
_cell.angle_beta   90.00
_cell.angle_gamma   90.00
#
_symmetry.space_group_name_H-M   'P 1'
#
loop_
_entity.id
_entity.type
_entity.pdbx_description
1 polymer ?
#
loop_
_entity_poly.entity_id
_entity_poly.type
_entity_poly.pdbx_seq_one_letter_code
_entity_poly.pdbx_strand_id
1 'polypeptide(L)'
;MTEVIKSLADISDRYDALFVDLWGCVHNGIKAFSSANESLKKYRYQGGKVVLVTNSPRPRSGVEKQLTKFGVDFEAWDLIATSGDSARMAMFRGVGGSKIYFIGTPFEENFFEPLNVVNDPVNIERVPIDEAEGIVCTGPFSSSEDLDVYLPDFEFAKKRGLKLLCANPDIIVDRGSVREWCAGALAKMYTDLGGESLYFGKPFKPIYDLARRRLEASGAQIKNNRILAIGDGITTDILGAEQEGIDSLF
;
A
#
# COMPACT_ATOMS: atom_id res chain seq x y z
N MET A 1 10.17 21.25 13.96
CA MET A 1 9.81 22.65 13.53
C MET A 1 9.43 22.54 12.06
N THR A 2 8.29 23.05 11.65
CA THR A 2 7.85 22.98 10.23
C THR A 2 8.60 24.04 9.43
N GLU A 3 9.21 23.65 8.32
CA GLU A 3 9.93 24.51 7.37
C GLU A 3 9.13 24.55 6.06
N VAL A 4 9.03 25.74 5.45
CA VAL A 4 8.43 25.89 4.12
C VAL A 4 9.56 25.96 3.11
N ILE A 5 9.58 25.01 2.16
CA ILE A 5 10.60 24.92 1.11
C ILE A 5 10.01 25.29 -0.25
N LYS A 6 10.85 25.64 -1.21
CA LYS A 6 10.43 25.98 -2.58
C LYS A 6 10.54 24.76 -3.52
N SER A 7 11.45 23.87 -3.22
CA SER A 7 11.68 22.68 -4.03
C SER A 7 12.31 21.55 -3.19
N LEU A 8 12.19 20.32 -3.66
CA LEU A 8 12.87 19.18 -3.06
C LEU A 8 14.39 19.40 -2.97
N ALA A 9 14.98 20.12 -3.92
CA ALA A 9 16.42 20.38 -3.95
C ALA A 9 16.94 21.17 -2.72
N ASP A 10 16.05 21.91 -2.03
CA ASP A 10 16.44 22.71 -0.86
C ASP A 10 16.80 21.85 0.36
N ILE A 11 16.34 20.58 0.37
CA ILE A 11 16.51 19.66 1.51
C ILE A 11 17.05 18.28 1.13
N SER A 12 17.11 17.96 -0.17
CA SER A 12 17.38 16.59 -0.66
C SER A 12 18.76 16.04 -0.24
N ASP A 13 19.74 16.88 0.00
CA ASP A 13 21.09 16.52 0.47
C ASP A 13 21.13 16.01 1.91
N ARG A 14 20.06 16.25 2.67
CA ARG A 14 19.90 15.74 4.04
C ARG A 14 19.51 14.27 4.11
N TYR A 15 19.06 13.68 2.99
CA TYR A 15 18.47 12.34 2.94
C TYR A 15 19.15 11.46 1.90
N ASP A 16 19.25 10.16 2.21
CA ASP A 16 19.83 9.14 1.33
C ASP A 16 18.73 8.34 0.61
N ALA A 17 17.49 8.39 1.13
CA ALA A 17 16.33 7.80 0.48
C ALA A 17 15.07 8.66 0.60
N LEU A 18 14.21 8.55 -0.41
CA LEU A 18 12.84 9.09 -0.40
C LEU A 18 11.83 7.93 -0.39
N PHE A 19 10.83 8.02 0.49
CA PHE A 19 9.61 7.22 0.45
C PHE A 19 8.51 8.09 -0.13
N VAL A 20 8.12 7.83 -1.37
CA VAL A 20 7.28 8.74 -2.15
C VAL A 20 5.93 8.10 -2.42
N ASP A 21 4.85 8.79 -2.06
CA ASP A 21 3.51 8.39 -2.47
C ASP A 21 3.33 8.54 -3.98
N LEU A 22 2.38 7.80 -4.52
CA LEU A 22 2.08 7.78 -5.96
C LEU A 22 0.97 8.74 -6.33
N TRP A 23 -0.21 8.54 -5.75
CA TRP A 23 -1.40 9.30 -6.09
C TRP A 23 -1.34 10.71 -5.50
N GLY A 24 -1.52 11.74 -6.31
CA GLY A 24 -1.36 13.13 -5.87
C GLY A 24 0.09 13.64 -5.89
N CYS A 25 1.09 12.74 -5.76
CA CYS A 25 2.52 13.11 -5.74
C CYS A 25 3.24 12.83 -7.06
N VAL A 26 3.09 11.63 -7.62
CA VAL A 26 3.79 11.23 -8.87
C VAL A 26 2.84 11.24 -10.06
N HIS A 27 1.57 10.93 -9.86
CA HIS A 27 0.53 10.94 -10.89
C HIS A 27 -0.85 11.26 -10.32
N ASN A 28 -1.80 11.61 -11.21
CA ASN A 28 -3.19 11.88 -10.86
C ASN A 28 -4.16 10.73 -11.21
N GLY A 29 -3.65 9.51 -11.37
CA GLY A 29 -4.42 8.34 -11.79
C GLY A 29 -4.70 8.24 -13.29
N ILE A 30 -4.30 9.25 -14.08
CA ILE A 30 -4.44 9.30 -15.54
C ILE A 30 -3.07 9.49 -16.20
N LYS A 31 -2.28 10.40 -15.69
CA LYS A 31 -0.95 10.75 -16.21
C LYS A 31 0.02 11.14 -15.10
N ALA A 32 1.31 10.95 -15.37
CA ALA A 32 2.38 11.39 -14.49
C ALA A 32 2.48 12.93 -14.43
N PHE A 33 2.97 13.43 -13.29
CA PHE A 33 3.40 14.82 -13.17
C PHE A 33 4.85 14.93 -13.65
N SER A 34 5.09 15.70 -14.71
CA SER A 34 6.43 15.86 -15.31
C SER A 34 7.45 16.41 -14.31
N SER A 35 7.05 17.40 -13.50
CA SER A 35 7.90 17.98 -12.46
C SER A 35 8.32 16.97 -11.40
N ALA A 36 7.44 16.05 -11.00
CA ALA A 36 7.77 14.97 -10.07
C ALA A 36 8.79 14.02 -10.70
N ASN A 37 8.53 13.53 -11.93
CA ASN A 37 9.47 12.68 -12.65
C ASN A 37 10.88 13.28 -12.71
N GLU A 38 11.00 14.53 -13.15
CA GLU A 38 12.30 15.20 -13.27
C GLU A 38 12.99 15.40 -11.92
N SER A 39 12.25 15.74 -10.87
CA SER A 39 12.81 15.91 -9.52
C SER A 39 13.34 14.60 -8.96
N LEU A 40 12.59 13.52 -9.11
CA LEU A 40 12.98 12.19 -8.63
C LEU A 40 14.17 11.63 -9.43
N LYS A 41 14.19 11.79 -10.75
CA LYS A 41 15.35 11.43 -11.60
C LYS A 41 16.59 12.19 -11.16
N LYS A 42 16.50 13.52 -10.99
CA LYS A 42 17.61 14.34 -10.53
C LYS A 42 18.15 13.87 -9.18
N TYR A 43 17.27 13.56 -8.22
CA TYR A 43 17.65 13.03 -6.92
C TYR A 43 18.40 11.70 -7.04
N ARG A 44 17.93 10.78 -7.88
CA ARG A 44 18.60 9.50 -8.14
C ARG A 44 19.95 9.66 -8.82
N TYR A 45 20.09 10.56 -9.77
CA TYR A 45 21.38 10.86 -10.43
C TYR A 45 22.42 11.43 -9.46
N GLN A 46 21.98 12.02 -8.35
CA GLN A 46 22.84 12.46 -7.25
C GLN A 46 23.20 11.33 -6.27
N GLY A 47 22.75 10.11 -6.51
CA GLY A 47 23.06 8.92 -5.72
C GLY A 47 22.00 8.55 -4.68
N GLY A 48 20.91 9.32 -4.56
CA GLY A 48 19.79 9.02 -3.67
C GLY A 48 18.95 7.81 -4.13
N LYS A 49 18.25 7.18 -3.22
CA LYS A 49 17.32 6.06 -3.49
C LYS A 49 15.87 6.52 -3.44
N VAL A 50 15.07 6.09 -4.39
CA VAL A 50 13.62 6.37 -4.43
C VAL A 50 12.83 5.08 -4.29
N VAL A 51 12.05 4.99 -3.21
CA VAL A 51 11.08 3.92 -2.98
C VAL A 51 9.68 4.51 -3.12
N LEU A 52 8.91 4.05 -4.08
CA LEU A 52 7.51 4.39 -4.19
C LEU A 52 6.70 3.60 -3.17
N VAL A 53 5.92 4.28 -2.32
CA VAL A 53 5.15 3.68 -1.22
C VAL A 53 3.68 3.99 -1.40
N THR A 54 2.88 2.99 -1.75
CA THR A 54 1.49 3.19 -2.17
C THR A 54 0.50 2.30 -1.43
N ASN A 55 -0.67 2.83 -1.10
CA ASN A 55 -1.79 2.07 -0.54
C ASN A 55 -2.50 1.17 -1.56
N SER A 56 -2.05 1.14 -2.81
CA SER A 56 -2.59 0.24 -3.83
C SER A 56 -2.63 -1.21 -3.34
N PRO A 57 -3.77 -1.91 -3.48
CA PRO A 57 -3.88 -3.34 -3.15
C PRO A 57 -3.18 -4.24 -4.17
N ARG A 58 -2.70 -3.67 -5.27
CA ARG A 58 -2.06 -4.43 -6.36
C ARG A 58 -0.69 -4.95 -5.94
N PRO A 59 -0.29 -6.14 -6.41
CA PRO A 59 1.10 -6.54 -6.39
C PRO A 59 2.00 -5.52 -7.11
N ARG A 60 3.27 -5.44 -6.72
CA ARG A 60 4.28 -4.56 -7.33
C ARG A 60 4.23 -4.58 -8.86
N SER A 61 4.18 -5.77 -9.48
CA SER A 61 4.15 -5.92 -10.95
C SER A 61 2.94 -5.26 -11.61
N GLY A 62 1.79 -5.22 -10.90
CA GLY A 62 0.59 -4.52 -11.35
C GLY A 62 0.76 -3.00 -11.29
N VAL A 63 1.42 -2.50 -10.25
CA VAL A 63 1.73 -1.07 -10.11
C VAL A 63 2.75 -0.64 -11.16
N GLU A 64 3.81 -1.40 -11.42
CA GLU A 64 4.79 -1.12 -12.47
C GLU A 64 4.15 -0.94 -13.86
N LYS A 65 3.22 -1.84 -14.22
CA LYS A 65 2.45 -1.72 -15.48
C LYS A 65 1.60 -0.44 -15.50
N GLN A 66 1.01 -0.08 -14.36
CA GLN A 66 0.20 1.13 -14.24
C GLN A 66 1.04 2.40 -14.38
N LEU A 67 2.21 2.45 -13.73
CA LEU A 67 3.14 3.57 -13.83
C LEU A 67 3.62 3.80 -15.28
N THR A 68 3.96 2.72 -15.97
CA THR A 68 4.31 2.78 -17.41
C THR A 68 3.16 3.36 -18.24
N LYS A 69 1.92 2.93 -17.99
CA LYS A 69 0.73 3.44 -18.70
C LYS A 69 0.51 4.94 -18.45
N PHE A 70 0.82 5.44 -17.25
CA PHE A 70 0.67 6.85 -16.91
C PHE A 70 1.84 7.72 -17.37
N GLY A 71 2.92 7.11 -17.89
CA GLY A 71 4.11 7.83 -18.33
C GLY A 71 5.05 8.21 -17.19
N VAL A 72 5.01 7.49 -16.07
CA VAL A 72 6.05 7.61 -15.04
C VAL A 72 7.33 6.98 -15.56
N ASP A 73 8.40 7.77 -15.57
CA ASP A 73 9.69 7.33 -16.05
C ASP A 73 10.29 6.28 -15.10
N PHE A 74 10.78 5.17 -15.64
CA PHE A 74 11.42 4.11 -14.84
C PHE A 74 12.72 4.59 -14.19
N GLU A 75 13.34 5.66 -14.70
CA GLU A 75 14.50 6.30 -14.07
C GLU A 75 14.13 7.15 -12.86
N ALA A 76 12.84 7.41 -12.60
CA ALA A 76 12.39 8.21 -11.47
C ALA A 76 12.36 7.44 -10.14
N TRP A 77 12.49 6.12 -10.15
CA TRP A 77 12.39 5.28 -8.96
C TRP A 77 13.29 4.03 -9.01
N ASP A 78 13.64 3.49 -7.84
CA ASP A 78 14.42 2.26 -7.69
C ASP A 78 13.53 1.08 -7.29
N LEU A 79 12.62 1.31 -6.35
CA LEU A 79 11.84 0.26 -5.68
C LEU A 79 10.39 0.71 -5.50
N ILE A 80 9.50 -0.27 -5.35
CA ILE A 80 8.08 -0.02 -5.04
C ILE A 80 7.70 -0.86 -3.82
N ALA A 81 6.99 -0.28 -2.84
CA ALA A 81 6.33 -0.98 -1.75
C ALA A 81 4.82 -0.72 -1.86
N THR A 82 4.03 -1.78 -1.98
CA THR A 82 2.58 -1.70 -2.08
C THR A 82 1.91 -2.28 -0.84
N SER A 83 0.77 -1.73 -0.45
CA SER A 83 -0.06 -2.32 0.60
C SER A 83 -0.45 -3.75 0.25
N GLY A 84 -0.75 -4.01 -1.03
CA GLY A 84 -1.04 -5.35 -1.53
C GLY A 84 0.09 -6.35 -1.27
N ASP A 85 1.34 -6.02 -1.58
CA ASP A 85 2.47 -6.92 -1.30
C ASP A 85 2.71 -7.10 0.22
N SER A 86 2.46 -6.06 1.01
CA SER A 86 2.55 -6.14 2.47
C SER A 86 1.49 -7.09 3.04
N ALA A 87 0.24 -7.00 2.58
CA ALA A 87 -0.84 -7.92 2.95
C ALA A 87 -0.56 -9.35 2.49
N ARG A 88 -0.06 -9.54 1.26
CA ARG A 88 0.35 -10.85 0.72
C ARG A 88 1.44 -11.50 1.58
N MET A 89 2.43 -10.72 2.01
CA MET A 89 3.47 -11.24 2.93
C MET A 89 2.87 -11.78 4.22
N ALA A 90 1.90 -11.10 4.81
CA ALA A 90 1.23 -11.55 6.02
C ALA A 90 0.36 -12.79 5.73
N MET A 91 -0.40 -12.80 4.64
CA MET A 91 -1.21 -13.93 4.20
C MET A 91 -0.36 -15.20 4.01
N PHE A 92 0.72 -15.13 3.24
CA PHE A 92 1.59 -16.27 3.00
C PHE A 92 2.44 -16.71 4.21
N ARG A 93 2.45 -15.90 5.28
CA ARG A 93 2.95 -16.30 6.61
C ARG A 93 1.87 -16.89 7.50
N GLY A 94 0.66 -17.08 7.00
CA GLY A 94 -0.44 -17.71 7.72
C GLY A 94 -1.20 -16.80 8.69
N VAL A 95 -1.07 -15.47 8.58
CA VAL A 95 -1.73 -14.53 9.51
C VAL A 95 -3.26 -14.64 9.47
N GLY A 96 -3.85 -15.06 8.36
CA GLY A 96 -5.29 -15.33 8.22
C GLY A 96 -5.64 -16.80 8.13
N GLY A 97 -4.68 -17.70 8.45
CA GLY A 97 -4.85 -19.14 8.16
C GLY A 97 -4.50 -19.48 6.72
N SER A 98 -4.85 -20.69 6.30
CA SER A 98 -4.61 -21.24 4.96
C SER A 98 -5.83 -21.17 4.04
N LYS A 99 -7.03 -21.17 4.63
CA LYS A 99 -8.30 -21.06 3.92
C LYS A 99 -8.84 -19.63 3.99
N ILE A 100 -8.84 -18.96 2.85
CA ILE A 100 -9.12 -17.52 2.78
C ILE A 100 -10.41 -17.24 2.01
N TYR A 101 -11.33 -16.51 2.64
CA TYR A 101 -12.39 -15.81 1.94
C TYR A 101 -11.86 -14.52 1.33
N PHE A 102 -11.97 -14.40 0.01
CA PHE A 102 -11.43 -13.25 -0.72
C PHE A 102 -12.52 -12.26 -1.11
N ILE A 103 -12.34 -11.01 -0.71
CA ILE A 103 -13.17 -9.87 -1.13
C ILE A 103 -12.30 -8.98 -2.02
N GLY A 104 -12.67 -8.93 -3.31
CA GLY A 104 -11.92 -8.18 -4.32
C GLY A 104 -12.43 -8.49 -5.73
N THR A 105 -11.84 -7.83 -6.72
CA THR A 105 -12.23 -8.06 -8.10
C THR A 105 -11.70 -9.38 -8.64
N PRO A 106 -12.41 -10.06 -9.56
CA PRO A 106 -11.97 -11.33 -10.17
C PRO A 106 -10.62 -11.25 -10.90
N PHE A 107 -10.17 -10.05 -11.27
CA PHE A 107 -8.94 -9.82 -12.05
C PHE A 107 -7.66 -9.79 -11.20
N GLU A 108 -7.74 -10.03 -9.89
CA GLU A 108 -6.61 -9.95 -8.95
C GLU A 108 -6.04 -11.33 -8.61
N GLU A 109 -6.10 -12.28 -9.54
CA GLU A 109 -5.61 -13.66 -9.34
C GLU A 109 -4.12 -13.71 -8.97
N ASN A 110 -3.30 -12.82 -9.51
CA ASN A 110 -1.87 -12.73 -9.18
C ASN A 110 -1.60 -12.28 -7.73
N PHE A 111 -2.63 -11.85 -7.00
CA PHE A 111 -2.53 -11.58 -5.56
C PHE A 111 -2.19 -12.85 -4.78
N PHE A 112 -2.61 -14.02 -5.26
CA PHE A 112 -2.39 -15.32 -4.61
C PHE A 112 -1.13 -16.05 -5.07
N GLU A 113 -0.28 -15.45 -5.89
CA GLU A 113 1.03 -15.98 -6.20
C GLU A 113 2.02 -15.69 -5.05
N PRO A 114 2.79 -16.68 -4.54
CA PRO A 114 3.76 -16.44 -3.47
C PRO A 114 4.81 -15.39 -3.84
N LEU A 115 5.24 -14.62 -2.83
CA LEU A 115 6.33 -13.65 -2.98
C LEU A 115 7.67 -14.34 -2.77
N ASN A 116 8.66 -14.06 -3.61
CA ASN A 116 10.03 -14.61 -3.50
C ASN A 116 10.74 -14.25 -2.17
N VAL A 117 10.22 -13.27 -1.42
CA VAL A 117 10.76 -12.83 -0.13
C VAL A 117 10.14 -13.55 1.07
N VAL A 118 9.22 -14.47 0.85
CA VAL A 118 8.62 -15.32 1.90
C VAL A 118 9.23 -16.71 1.80
N ASN A 119 10.00 -17.10 2.81
CA ASN A 119 10.50 -18.46 2.94
C ASN A 119 9.36 -19.37 3.43
N ASP A 120 9.24 -20.56 2.85
CA ASP A 120 8.24 -21.57 3.20
C ASP A 120 6.81 -21.00 3.28
N PRO A 121 6.28 -20.42 2.17
CA PRO A 121 4.97 -19.82 2.18
C PRO A 121 3.87 -20.87 2.46
N VAL A 122 2.89 -20.49 3.27
CA VAL A 122 1.68 -21.30 3.48
C VAL A 122 0.94 -21.42 2.14
N ASN A 123 0.50 -22.64 1.82
CA ASN A 123 -0.39 -22.84 0.68
C ASN A 123 -1.76 -22.22 0.97
N ILE A 124 -2.17 -21.25 0.15
CA ILE A 124 -3.42 -20.52 0.33
C ILE A 124 -4.51 -21.11 -0.59
N GLU A 125 -5.61 -21.49 0.02
CA GLU A 125 -6.83 -21.94 -0.66
C GLU A 125 -7.92 -20.87 -0.55
N ARG A 126 -8.53 -20.48 -1.67
CA ARG A 126 -9.68 -19.58 -1.67
C ARG A 126 -10.95 -20.42 -1.48
N VAL A 127 -11.71 -20.10 -0.46
CA VAL A 127 -12.90 -20.85 -0.04
C VAL A 127 -14.09 -19.92 0.19
N PRO A 128 -15.34 -20.44 0.20
CA PRO A 128 -16.50 -19.71 0.69
C PRO A 128 -16.33 -19.30 2.17
N ILE A 129 -17.10 -18.29 2.61
CA ILE A 129 -16.94 -17.71 3.96
C ILE A 129 -17.16 -18.71 5.10
N ASP A 130 -18.02 -19.71 4.90
CA ASP A 130 -18.34 -20.74 5.88
C ASP A 130 -17.19 -21.74 6.12
N GLU A 131 -16.27 -21.87 5.18
CA GLU A 131 -15.05 -22.68 5.30
C GLU A 131 -13.80 -21.88 5.67
N ALA A 132 -13.87 -20.54 5.62
CA ALA A 132 -12.71 -19.66 5.77
C ALA A 132 -12.14 -19.64 7.19
N GLU A 133 -10.81 -19.46 7.28
CA GLU A 133 -10.04 -19.20 8.51
C GLU A 133 -9.72 -17.71 8.67
N GLY A 134 -9.79 -16.95 7.57
CA GLY A 134 -9.59 -15.51 7.54
C GLY A 134 -10.13 -14.89 6.27
N ILE A 135 -10.12 -13.56 6.23
CA ILE A 135 -10.58 -12.74 5.10
C ILE A 135 -9.39 -11.96 4.55
N VAL A 136 -9.27 -11.89 3.23
CA VAL A 136 -8.39 -10.94 2.55
C VAL A 136 -9.25 -10.01 1.72
N CYS A 137 -9.07 -8.70 1.92
CA CYS A 137 -9.84 -7.67 1.23
C CYS A 137 -8.91 -6.73 0.45
N THR A 138 -9.06 -6.69 -0.87
CA THR A 138 -8.38 -5.77 -1.79
C THR A 138 -9.27 -4.59 -2.19
N GLY A 139 -10.58 -4.73 -2.01
CA GLY A 139 -11.63 -3.76 -2.32
C GLY A 139 -12.98 -4.45 -2.43
N PRO A 140 -14.08 -3.72 -2.63
CA PRO A 140 -15.38 -4.32 -2.89
C PRO A 140 -15.41 -5.10 -4.21
N PHE A 141 -16.37 -5.98 -4.41
CA PHE A 141 -16.55 -6.72 -5.68
C PHE A 141 -16.86 -5.78 -6.85
N SER A 142 -17.53 -4.66 -6.57
CA SER A 142 -17.72 -3.55 -7.48
C SER A 142 -17.49 -2.23 -6.74
N SER A 143 -16.77 -1.30 -7.36
CA SER A 143 -16.41 0.00 -6.75
C SER A 143 -17.62 0.91 -6.44
N SER A 144 -18.77 0.62 -7.01
CA SER A 144 -20.03 1.41 -6.88
C SER A 144 -21.13 0.69 -6.11
N GLU A 145 -20.86 -0.52 -5.55
CA GLU A 145 -21.90 -1.24 -4.84
C GLU A 145 -22.17 -0.67 -3.44
N ASP A 146 -23.36 -0.99 -2.92
CA ASP A 146 -23.71 -0.71 -1.54
C ASP A 146 -22.92 -1.65 -0.63
N LEU A 147 -22.20 -1.07 0.33
CA LEU A 147 -21.37 -1.86 1.25
C LEU A 147 -22.21 -2.71 2.22
N ASP A 148 -23.47 -2.41 2.42
CA ASP A 148 -24.36 -3.19 3.28
C ASP A 148 -24.56 -4.64 2.80
N VAL A 149 -24.24 -4.93 1.53
CA VAL A 149 -24.28 -6.32 1.02
C VAL A 149 -23.29 -7.24 1.72
N TYR A 150 -22.23 -6.70 2.35
CA TYR A 150 -21.24 -7.46 3.11
C TYR A 150 -21.64 -7.74 4.57
N LEU A 151 -22.68 -7.09 5.09
CA LEU A 151 -23.07 -7.22 6.51
C LEU A 151 -23.32 -8.67 6.94
N PRO A 152 -24.07 -9.51 6.18
CA PRO A 152 -24.31 -10.89 6.57
C PRO A 152 -23.02 -11.71 6.71
N ASP A 153 -22.09 -11.54 5.77
CA ASP A 153 -20.80 -12.21 5.76
C ASP A 153 -19.92 -11.74 6.93
N PHE A 154 -19.93 -10.44 7.22
CA PHE A 154 -19.16 -9.87 8.32
C PHE A 154 -19.70 -10.26 9.69
N GLU A 155 -21.02 -10.33 9.87
CA GLU A 155 -21.61 -10.86 11.09
C GLU A 155 -21.26 -12.34 11.31
N PHE A 156 -21.26 -13.13 10.25
CA PHE A 156 -20.86 -14.54 10.30
C PHE A 156 -19.37 -14.67 10.65
N ALA A 157 -18.50 -13.94 9.96
CA ALA A 157 -17.05 -13.93 10.17
C ALA A 157 -16.68 -13.51 11.59
N LYS A 158 -17.34 -12.45 12.12
CA LYS A 158 -17.15 -11.99 13.49
C LYS A 158 -17.48 -13.07 14.53
N LYS A 159 -18.60 -13.79 14.38
CA LYS A 159 -18.98 -14.89 15.27
C LYS A 159 -17.93 -15.98 15.33
N ARG A 160 -17.20 -16.19 14.23
CA ARG A 160 -16.11 -17.17 14.11
C ARG A 160 -14.73 -16.61 14.49
N GLY A 161 -14.64 -15.31 14.80
CA GLY A 161 -13.36 -14.66 15.13
C GLY A 161 -12.39 -14.56 13.96
N LEU A 162 -12.88 -14.50 12.70
CA LEU A 162 -12.02 -14.40 11.53
C LEU A 162 -11.34 -13.03 11.51
N LYS A 163 -10.05 -13.00 11.12
CA LYS A 163 -9.31 -11.75 10.90
C LYS A 163 -9.47 -11.28 9.47
N LEU A 164 -9.66 -9.98 9.28
CA LEU A 164 -9.69 -9.36 7.96
C LEU A 164 -8.33 -8.69 7.68
N LEU A 165 -7.65 -9.14 6.64
CA LEU A 165 -6.41 -8.54 6.13
C LEU A 165 -6.77 -7.49 5.07
N CYS A 166 -6.62 -6.22 5.41
CA CYS A 166 -6.94 -5.09 4.55
C CYS A 166 -5.73 -4.70 3.69
N ALA A 167 -5.81 -4.96 2.40
CA ALA A 167 -4.72 -4.70 1.45
C ALA A 167 -4.71 -3.25 0.92
N ASN A 168 -5.65 -2.40 1.29
CA ASN A 168 -5.71 -0.98 0.98
C ASN A 168 -6.44 -0.23 2.10
N PRO A 169 -5.74 0.47 3.02
CA PRO A 169 -6.36 1.17 4.14
C PRO A 169 -7.23 2.38 3.76
N ASP A 170 -7.13 2.89 2.52
CA ASP A 170 -7.94 4.01 2.09
C ASP A 170 -9.43 3.65 2.14
N ILE A 171 -10.26 4.62 2.53
CA ILE A 171 -11.72 4.46 2.57
C ILE A 171 -12.31 4.62 1.18
N ILE A 172 -11.85 5.67 0.48
CA ILE A 172 -12.29 6.04 -0.85
C ILE A 172 -11.10 6.52 -1.69
N VAL A 173 -11.25 6.44 -3.01
CA VAL A 173 -10.33 7.07 -3.96
C VAL A 173 -11.14 7.77 -5.04
N ASP A 174 -10.69 8.95 -5.45
CA ASP A 174 -11.30 9.69 -6.56
C ASP A 174 -10.54 9.37 -7.86
N ARG A 175 -11.20 8.68 -8.81
CA ARG A 175 -10.66 8.38 -10.13
C ARG A 175 -11.31 9.31 -11.17
N GLY A 176 -10.67 10.42 -11.44
CA GLY A 176 -11.24 11.49 -12.22
C GLY A 176 -12.48 12.07 -11.52
N SER A 177 -13.67 11.93 -12.12
CA SER A 177 -14.95 12.38 -11.54
C SER A 177 -15.70 11.28 -10.78
N VAL A 178 -15.17 10.06 -10.72
CA VAL A 178 -15.83 8.92 -10.07
C VAL A 178 -15.17 8.65 -8.73
N ARG A 179 -15.97 8.57 -7.67
CA ARG A 179 -15.57 8.16 -6.34
C ARG A 179 -15.79 6.66 -6.16
N GLU A 180 -14.77 5.96 -5.75
CA GLU A 180 -14.76 4.51 -5.59
C GLU A 180 -14.45 4.13 -4.14
N TRP A 181 -15.15 3.11 -3.62
CA TRP A 181 -14.83 2.53 -2.32
C TRP A 181 -13.54 1.70 -2.40
N CYS A 182 -12.75 1.76 -1.32
CA CYS A 182 -11.55 0.94 -1.14
C CYS A 182 -11.74 -0.10 -0.02
N ALA A 183 -10.78 -1.02 0.14
CA ALA A 183 -10.84 -2.07 1.14
C ALA A 183 -10.92 -1.53 2.58
N GLY A 184 -10.36 -0.34 2.84
CA GLY A 184 -10.44 0.31 4.14
C GLY A 184 -11.87 0.60 4.60
N ALA A 185 -12.80 0.89 3.68
CA ALA A 185 -14.20 1.07 4.02
C ALA A 185 -14.81 -0.24 4.57
N LEU A 186 -14.54 -1.37 3.92
CA LEU A 186 -14.99 -2.69 4.36
C LEU A 186 -14.31 -3.12 5.67
N ALA A 187 -13.00 -2.88 5.79
CA ALA A 187 -12.27 -3.18 7.02
C ALA A 187 -12.78 -2.35 8.20
N LYS A 188 -13.11 -1.07 7.98
CA LYS A 188 -13.74 -0.22 8.99
C LYS A 188 -15.11 -0.75 9.38
N MET A 189 -15.97 -1.07 8.42
CA MET A 189 -17.28 -1.67 8.67
C MET A 189 -17.16 -2.94 9.51
N TYR A 190 -16.24 -3.84 9.18
CA TYR A 190 -15.99 -5.07 9.94
C TYR A 190 -15.54 -4.77 11.36
N THR A 191 -14.66 -3.79 11.55
CA THR A 191 -14.19 -3.34 12.87
C THR A 191 -15.33 -2.71 13.69
N ASP A 192 -16.16 -1.86 13.09
CA ASP A 192 -17.31 -1.22 13.74
C ASP A 192 -18.34 -2.26 14.22
N LEU A 193 -18.48 -3.38 13.51
CA LEU A 193 -19.27 -4.54 13.94
C LEU A 193 -18.61 -5.31 15.10
N GLY A 194 -17.35 -5.05 15.43
CA GLY A 194 -16.56 -5.72 16.47
C GLY A 194 -15.71 -6.88 15.96
N GLY A 195 -15.44 -6.96 14.65
CA GLY A 195 -14.44 -7.85 14.06
C GLY A 195 -13.02 -7.30 14.19
N GLU A 196 -12.01 -8.12 13.91
CA GLU A 196 -10.59 -7.74 13.92
C GLU A 196 -10.09 -7.48 12.49
N SER A 197 -9.70 -6.24 12.18
CA SER A 197 -9.09 -5.87 10.91
C SER A 197 -7.61 -5.54 11.09
N LEU A 198 -6.77 -6.07 10.21
CA LEU A 198 -5.33 -5.84 10.15
C LEU A 198 -5.01 -5.02 8.89
N TYR A 199 -4.32 -3.90 9.05
CA TYR A 199 -4.04 -2.97 7.96
C TYR A 199 -2.57 -3.04 7.51
N PHE A 200 -2.32 -3.00 6.19
CA PHE A 200 -1.01 -3.25 5.60
C PHE A 200 -0.43 -2.09 4.78
N GLY A 201 -1.17 -1.00 4.60
CA GLY A 201 -0.72 0.23 3.95
C GLY A 201 -0.44 1.35 4.95
N LYS A 202 -0.17 2.56 4.45
CA LYS A 202 0.02 3.79 5.24
C LYS A 202 -1.28 4.15 5.98
N PRO A 203 -1.23 4.59 7.23
CA PRO A 203 -0.04 4.93 8.04
C PRO A 203 0.57 3.75 8.82
N PHE A 204 0.16 2.52 8.59
CA PHE A 204 0.52 1.36 9.40
C PHE A 204 1.93 0.84 9.08
N LYS A 205 2.64 0.39 10.12
CA LYS A 205 4.02 -0.07 10.08
C LYS A 205 4.37 -1.11 8.99
N PRO A 206 3.51 -2.11 8.65
CA PRO A 206 3.90 -3.18 7.73
C PRO A 206 4.39 -2.72 6.36
N ILE A 207 3.85 -1.63 5.80
CA ILE A 207 4.29 -1.13 4.48
C ILE A 207 5.69 -0.47 4.57
N TYR A 208 5.99 0.22 5.68
CA TYR A 208 7.31 0.81 5.92
C TYR A 208 8.37 -0.27 6.15
N ASP A 209 8.04 -1.34 6.85
CA ASP A 209 8.91 -2.50 7.01
C ASP A 209 9.19 -3.16 5.64
N LEU A 210 8.20 -3.27 4.77
CA LEU A 210 8.40 -3.76 3.41
C LEU A 210 9.33 -2.84 2.60
N ALA A 211 9.13 -1.53 2.68
CA ALA A 211 9.98 -0.56 1.99
C ALA A 211 11.45 -0.65 2.44
N ARG A 212 11.70 -0.74 3.75
CA ARG A 212 13.06 -0.93 4.31
C ARG A 212 13.70 -2.25 3.86
N ARG A 213 12.96 -3.35 3.93
CA ARG A 213 13.46 -4.67 3.47
C ARG A 213 13.85 -4.65 2.00
N ARG A 214 13.10 -3.94 1.16
CA ARG A 214 13.43 -3.78 -0.26
C ARG A 214 14.68 -2.92 -0.46
N LEU A 215 14.87 -1.86 0.33
CA LEU A 215 16.11 -1.09 0.35
C LEU A 215 17.30 -1.96 0.75
N GLU A 216 17.20 -2.69 1.87
CA GLU A 216 18.25 -3.59 2.35
C GLU A 216 18.60 -4.66 1.31
N ALA A 217 17.59 -5.27 0.68
CA ALA A 217 17.78 -6.26 -0.38
C ALA A 217 18.47 -5.68 -1.64
N SER A 218 18.36 -4.36 -1.87
CA SER A 218 19.09 -3.64 -2.94
C SER A 218 20.52 -3.23 -2.55
N GLY A 219 20.96 -3.58 -1.32
CA GLY A 219 22.29 -3.25 -0.79
C GLY A 219 22.35 -1.90 -0.06
N ALA A 220 21.22 -1.21 0.13
CA ALA A 220 21.17 0.10 0.78
C ALA A 220 20.69 -0.01 2.23
N GLN A 221 21.59 0.18 3.20
CA GLN A 221 21.27 0.26 4.63
C GLN A 221 21.15 1.73 5.04
N ILE A 222 19.93 2.26 5.15
CA ILE A 222 19.66 3.66 5.40
C ILE A 222 18.92 3.82 6.73
N LYS A 223 19.42 4.72 7.58
CA LYS A 223 18.79 5.02 8.88
C LYS A 223 17.54 5.88 8.69
N ASN A 224 16.57 5.78 9.61
CA ASN A 224 15.32 6.55 9.53
C ASN A 224 15.53 8.05 9.39
N ASN A 225 16.49 8.63 10.13
CA ASN A 225 16.82 10.07 10.04
C ASN A 225 17.51 10.48 8.72
N ARG A 226 17.72 9.55 7.81
CA ARG A 226 18.23 9.79 6.44
C ARG A 226 17.20 9.39 5.38
N ILE A 227 15.94 9.18 5.80
CA ILE A 227 14.80 8.92 4.91
C ILE A 227 13.84 10.09 5.02
N LEU A 228 13.33 10.56 3.88
CA LEU A 228 12.26 11.55 3.80
C LEU A 228 11.02 10.89 3.19
N ALA A 229 9.90 10.95 3.88
CA ALA A 229 8.60 10.58 3.32
C ALA A 229 8.01 11.79 2.57
N ILE A 230 7.47 11.56 1.36
CA ILE A 230 6.81 12.58 0.55
C ILE A 230 5.40 12.10 0.23
N GLY A 231 4.39 12.87 0.62
CA GLY A 231 2.99 12.48 0.42
C GLY A 231 2.01 13.62 0.62
N ASP A 232 0.80 13.48 0.05
CA ASP A 232 -0.28 14.46 0.14
C ASP A 232 -1.37 14.08 1.16
N GLY A 233 -1.25 12.92 1.81
CA GLY A 233 -2.19 12.43 2.81
C GLY A 233 -1.74 12.72 4.24
N ILE A 234 -2.44 13.63 4.96
CA ILE A 234 -2.11 13.94 6.36
C ILE A 234 -2.28 12.71 7.26
N THR A 235 -3.37 11.95 7.07
CA THR A 235 -3.71 10.78 7.88
C THR A 235 -3.06 9.48 7.41
N THR A 236 -2.38 9.49 6.30
CA THR A 236 -1.68 8.35 5.71
C THR A 236 -0.18 8.58 5.70
N ASP A 237 0.31 9.48 4.84
CA ASP A 237 1.73 9.70 4.63
C ASP A 237 2.40 10.39 5.82
N ILE A 238 1.84 11.52 6.26
CA ILE A 238 2.44 12.33 7.31
C ILE A 238 2.34 11.64 8.66
N LEU A 239 1.15 11.13 9.00
CA LEU A 239 0.95 10.36 10.23
C LEU A 239 1.84 9.11 10.26
N GLY A 240 1.95 8.39 9.15
CA GLY A 240 2.78 7.19 9.07
C GLY A 240 4.27 7.51 9.21
N ALA A 241 4.75 8.58 8.58
CA ALA A 241 6.13 9.03 8.72
C ALA A 241 6.44 9.42 10.18
N GLU A 242 5.53 10.14 10.85
CA GLU A 242 5.66 10.49 12.27
C GLU A 242 5.77 9.23 13.16
N GLN A 243 4.87 8.26 12.96
CA GLN A 243 4.89 7.00 13.72
C GLN A 243 6.15 6.17 13.51
N GLU A 244 6.77 6.28 12.34
CA GLU A 244 8.01 5.57 11.98
C GLU A 244 9.28 6.35 12.32
N GLY A 245 9.17 7.58 12.84
CA GLY A 245 10.31 8.45 13.15
C GLY A 245 11.10 8.86 11.90
N ILE A 246 10.38 9.13 10.81
CA ILE A 246 10.89 9.60 9.50
C ILE A 246 10.43 11.03 9.30
N ASP A 247 11.31 11.90 8.79
CA ASP A 247 10.91 13.25 8.39
C ASP A 247 9.92 13.19 7.21
N SER A 248 9.00 14.15 7.14
CA SER A 248 7.97 14.19 6.10
C SER A 248 7.92 15.53 5.36
N LEU A 249 7.60 15.45 4.06
CA LEU A 249 7.30 16.57 3.17
C LEU A 249 5.86 16.39 2.66
N PHE A 250 5.04 17.44 2.92
CA PHE A 250 3.64 17.53 2.48
C PHE A 250 3.52 18.48 1.28
#